data_031880def3427c99708a4618899ec830
#
_entry.id   031880def3427c99708a4618899ec830
#
_cell.length_a   1.000
_cell.length_b   1.000
_cell.length_c   1.000
_cell.angle_alpha   90.00
_cell.angle_beta   90.00
_cell.angle_gamma   90.00
#
_symmetry.space_group_name_H-M   'P 1'
#
loop_
_entity.id
_entity.type
_entity.pdbx_description
1 polymer ?
#
loop_
_entity_poly.entity_id
_entity_poly.type
_entity_poly.pdbx_seq_one_letter_code
_entity_poly.pdbx_strand_id
1 'polypeptide(L)'
;MERYSFIATSEPDLADADFAIVREAEGLTLIRSEAAGEWARISLGVHSSLGAVGLTAVLSERLADAGISANIVAALHHDHIFVPWDRRAEALAALRG
;
A
#
# COMPACT_ATOMS: atom_id res chain seq x y z
N MET A 1 -11.38 7.58 -3.04
CA MET A 1 -10.16 6.76 -2.86
C MET A 1 -9.45 6.66 -4.19
N GLU A 2 -8.15 6.90 -4.22
CA GLU A 2 -7.38 6.88 -5.46
C GLU A 2 -6.94 5.47 -5.84
N ARG A 3 -6.75 5.28 -7.14
CA ARG A 3 -6.22 4.04 -7.70
C ARG A 3 -4.72 4.16 -7.93
N TYR A 4 -4.01 3.08 -7.72
CA TYR A 4 -2.55 3.03 -7.84
C TYR A 4 -2.11 1.84 -8.67
N SER A 5 -0.96 1.99 -9.33
CA SER A 5 -0.27 0.92 -10.04
C SER A 5 1.13 0.73 -9.45
N PHE A 6 1.60 -0.52 -9.50
CA PHE A 6 3.00 -0.85 -9.20
C PHE A 6 3.69 -1.06 -10.53
N ILE A 7 4.67 -0.23 -10.84
CA ILE A 7 5.30 -0.14 -12.17
C ILE A 7 6.78 -0.40 -12.07
N ALA A 8 7.27 -1.34 -12.88
CA ALA A 8 8.71 -1.58 -13.03
C ALA A 8 9.28 -0.63 -14.09
N THR A 9 10.40 0.01 -13.79
CA THR A 9 11.09 0.87 -14.74
C THR A 9 12.59 0.83 -14.51
N SER A 10 13.37 1.05 -15.57
CA SER A 10 14.82 1.19 -15.48
C SER A 10 15.25 2.64 -15.35
N GLU A 11 14.37 3.58 -15.68
CA GLU A 11 14.69 5.01 -15.68
C GLU A 11 13.75 5.77 -14.75
N PRO A 12 14.31 6.56 -13.81
CA PRO A 12 13.50 7.34 -12.88
C PRO A 12 13.02 8.63 -13.56
N ASP A 13 11.89 8.56 -14.24
CA ASP A 13 11.17 9.75 -14.65
C ASP A 13 10.14 10.05 -13.57
N LEU A 14 10.61 10.76 -12.54
CA LEU A 14 9.79 11.04 -11.36
C LEU A 14 8.70 12.04 -11.69
N ALA A 15 7.47 11.70 -11.33
CA ALA A 15 6.30 12.55 -11.51
C ALA A 15 5.65 12.83 -10.17
N ASP A 16 4.84 13.89 -10.08
CA ASP A 16 4.09 14.23 -8.87
C ASP A 16 3.10 13.14 -8.46
N ALA A 17 2.69 12.30 -9.42
CA ALA A 17 1.80 11.17 -9.16
C ALA A 17 2.51 9.99 -8.48
N ASP A 18 3.83 10.02 -8.34
CA ASP A 18 4.58 8.94 -7.70
C ASP A 18 4.44 9.02 -6.20
N PHE A 19 3.84 7.97 -5.63
CA PHE A 19 3.70 7.84 -4.20
C PHE A 19 4.99 7.34 -3.54
N ALA A 20 5.62 6.34 -4.17
CA ALA A 20 6.83 5.75 -3.62
C ALA A 20 7.72 5.18 -4.73
N ILE A 21 9.00 5.11 -4.44
CA ILE A 21 10.01 4.55 -5.35
C ILE A 21 10.85 3.59 -4.53
N VAL A 22 10.98 2.36 -5.03
CA VAL A 22 11.83 1.35 -4.40
C VAL A 22 12.94 0.98 -5.37
N ARG A 23 14.19 1.13 -4.92
CA ARG A 23 15.36 0.76 -5.72
C ARG A 23 15.69 -0.70 -5.43
N GLU A 24 15.61 -1.53 -6.46
CA GLU A 24 15.89 -2.95 -6.37
C GLU A 24 17.05 -3.34 -7.31
N ALA A 25 17.58 -4.55 -7.14
CA ALA A 25 18.67 -5.01 -7.99
C ALA A 25 18.27 -5.09 -9.48
N GLU A 26 17.00 -5.41 -9.74
CA GLU A 26 16.45 -5.55 -11.08
C GLU A 26 16.08 -4.20 -11.73
N GLY A 27 16.00 -3.12 -10.95
CA GLY A 27 15.58 -1.81 -11.40
C GLY A 27 14.73 -1.11 -10.36
N LEU A 28 13.92 -0.16 -10.80
CA LEU A 28 13.05 0.61 -9.89
C LEU A 28 11.62 0.09 -9.94
N THR A 29 10.98 0.07 -8.77
CA THR A 29 9.53 -0.11 -8.66
C THR A 29 8.92 1.23 -8.26
N LEU A 30 7.97 1.72 -9.04
CA LEU A 30 7.20 2.92 -8.73
C LEU A 30 5.82 2.52 -8.25
N ILE A 31 5.34 3.19 -7.20
CA ILE A 31 3.93 3.13 -6.82
C ILE A 31 3.34 4.47 -7.23
N ARG A 32 2.47 4.45 -8.23
CA ARG A 32 2.00 5.66 -8.90
C ARG A 32 0.48 5.71 -8.95
N SER A 33 -0.08 6.89 -8.69
CA SER A 33 -1.50 7.13 -8.87
C SER A 33 -1.83 7.11 -10.36
N GLU A 34 -2.75 6.25 -10.76
CA GLU A 34 -3.20 6.11 -12.14
C GLU A 34 -4.69 5.78 -12.19
N ALA A 35 -5.39 6.35 -13.18
CA ALA A 35 -6.84 6.15 -13.33
C ALA A 35 -7.23 4.68 -13.52
N ALA A 36 -6.36 3.88 -14.15
CA ALA A 36 -6.58 2.45 -14.37
C ALA A 36 -5.83 1.55 -13.37
N GLY A 37 -5.32 2.11 -12.29
CA GLY A 37 -4.59 1.34 -11.29
C GLY A 37 -5.44 0.24 -10.66
N GLU A 38 -4.81 -0.88 -10.33
CA GLU A 38 -5.49 -2.06 -9.79
C GLU A 38 -5.53 -2.09 -8.26
N TRP A 39 -4.93 -1.11 -7.60
CA TRP A 39 -4.77 -1.08 -6.15
C TRP A 39 -5.43 0.15 -5.53
N ALA A 40 -6.05 -0.04 -4.37
CA ALA A 40 -6.55 1.03 -3.53
C ALA A 40 -5.57 1.23 -2.37
N ARG A 41 -5.31 2.48 -2.00
CA ARG A 41 -4.46 2.79 -0.84
C ARG A 41 -5.31 3.14 0.36
N ILE A 42 -5.10 2.42 1.45
CA ILE A 42 -5.69 2.72 2.75
C ILE A 42 -4.55 3.21 3.65
N SER A 43 -4.63 4.46 4.08
CA SER A 43 -3.62 5.03 4.97
C SER A 43 -4.16 5.06 6.39
N LEU A 44 -3.35 4.58 7.34
CA LEU A 44 -3.76 4.56 8.73
C LEU A 44 -3.64 5.96 9.33
N GLY A 45 -4.68 6.37 10.04
CA GLY A 45 -4.72 7.68 10.70
C GLY A 45 -3.88 7.74 11.97
N VAL A 46 -3.47 6.59 12.51
CA VAL A 46 -2.61 6.55 13.70
C VAL A 46 -1.15 6.68 13.30
N HIS A 47 -0.41 7.48 14.05
CA HIS A 47 1.03 7.62 13.89
C HIS A 47 1.72 6.53 14.69
N SER A 48 2.45 5.64 14.02
CA SER A 48 3.23 4.59 14.68
C SER A 48 4.70 4.74 14.33
N SER A 49 5.57 4.37 15.27
CA SER A 49 7.02 4.38 15.01
C SER A 49 7.40 3.18 14.14
N LEU A 50 8.51 3.30 13.40
CA LEU A 50 9.03 2.19 12.61
C LEU A 50 9.41 0.98 13.47
N GLY A 51 9.71 1.22 14.74
CA GLY A 51 10.03 0.14 15.69
C GLY A 51 8.82 -0.47 16.41
N ALA A 52 7.60 0.00 16.12
CA ALA A 52 6.40 -0.54 16.75
C ALA A 52 6.18 -1.99 16.38
N VAL A 53 5.76 -2.79 17.36
CA VAL A 53 5.54 -4.23 17.20
C VAL A 53 4.05 -4.54 17.31
N GLY A 54 3.56 -5.37 16.41
CA GLY A 54 2.22 -5.94 16.52
C GLY A 54 1.16 -5.29 15.66
N LEU A 55 1.21 -4.00 15.36
CA LEU A 55 0.18 -3.33 14.55
C LEU A 55 0.08 -3.93 13.15
N THR A 56 1.20 -4.02 12.44
CA THR A 56 1.25 -4.60 11.10
C THR A 56 0.76 -6.05 11.09
N ALA A 57 1.14 -6.82 12.10
CA ALA A 57 0.72 -8.22 12.22
C ALA A 57 -0.80 -8.33 12.38
N VAL A 58 -1.42 -7.50 13.22
CA VAL A 58 -2.87 -7.51 13.43
C VAL A 58 -3.61 -7.14 12.14
N LEU A 59 -3.17 -6.10 11.46
CA LEU A 59 -3.80 -5.65 10.21
C LEU A 59 -3.65 -6.68 9.10
N SER A 60 -2.47 -7.28 8.97
CA SER A 60 -2.22 -8.32 7.97
C SER A 60 -3.07 -9.55 8.24
N GLU A 61 -3.22 -9.96 9.49
CA GLU A 61 -4.03 -11.10 9.88
C GLU A 61 -5.50 -10.88 9.53
N ARG A 62 -6.03 -9.71 9.82
CA ARG A 62 -7.43 -9.37 9.48
C ARG A 62 -7.69 -9.45 7.98
N LEU A 63 -6.77 -8.94 7.17
CA LEU A 63 -6.90 -9.01 5.72
C LEU A 63 -6.74 -10.44 5.21
N ALA A 64 -5.77 -11.19 5.75
CA ALA A 64 -5.56 -12.59 5.39
C ALA A 64 -6.77 -13.45 5.71
N ASP A 65 -7.38 -13.24 6.88
CA ASP A 65 -8.59 -13.97 7.29
C ASP A 65 -9.77 -13.69 6.35
N ALA A 66 -9.82 -12.49 5.78
CA ALA A 66 -10.83 -12.11 4.80
C ALA A 66 -10.45 -12.55 3.36
N GLY A 67 -9.30 -13.18 3.18
CA GLY A 67 -8.83 -13.60 1.86
C GLY A 67 -8.41 -12.46 0.96
N ILE A 68 -7.97 -11.34 1.53
CA ILE A 68 -7.61 -10.12 0.79
C ILE A 68 -6.09 -9.99 0.72
N SER A 69 -5.57 -9.90 -0.51
CA SER A 69 -4.17 -9.61 -0.76
C SER A 69 -3.83 -8.20 -0.28
N ALA A 70 -2.70 -8.01 0.37
CA ALA A 70 -2.29 -6.70 0.89
C ALA A 70 -0.80 -6.49 0.74
N ASN A 71 -0.42 -5.28 0.35
CA ASN A 71 0.97 -4.82 0.34
C ASN A 71 1.07 -3.63 1.28
N ILE A 72 1.93 -3.73 2.26
CA ILE A 72 2.08 -2.70 3.28
C ILE A 72 3.38 -1.93 3.04
N VAL A 73 3.25 -0.62 2.93
CA VAL A 73 4.39 0.29 2.87
C VAL A 73 4.43 1.05 4.18
N ALA A 74 5.39 0.70 5.02
CA ALA A 74 5.60 1.38 6.29
C ALA A 74 6.47 2.62 6.04
N ALA A 75 5.90 3.78 6.27
CA ALA A 75 6.64 5.03 6.15
C ALA A 75 6.89 5.61 7.55
N LEU A 76 7.62 6.71 7.61
CA LEU A 76 8.02 7.30 8.89
C LEU A 76 6.81 7.79 9.70
N HIS A 77 5.80 8.32 9.04
CA HIS A 77 4.65 8.93 9.70
C HIS A 77 3.39 8.05 9.68
N HIS A 78 3.21 7.25 8.65
CA HIS A 78 2.00 6.44 8.51
C HIS A 78 2.31 5.13 7.79
N ASP A 79 1.53 4.11 8.09
CA ASP A 79 1.51 2.89 7.32
C ASP A 79 0.46 3.01 6.22
N HIS A 80 0.78 2.54 5.04
CA HIS A 80 -0.10 2.56 3.88
C HIS A 80 -0.33 1.13 3.41
N ILE A 81 -1.58 0.75 3.25
CA ILE A 81 -1.96 -0.59 2.84
C ILE A 81 -2.57 -0.53 1.45
N PHE A 82 -1.98 -1.29 0.52
CA PHE A 82 -2.50 -1.40 -0.84
C PHE A 82 -3.24 -2.73 -0.96
N VAL A 83 -4.52 -2.64 -1.31
CA VAL A 83 -5.40 -3.79 -1.52
C VAL A 83 -5.97 -3.75 -2.92
N PRO A 84 -6.42 -4.91 -3.48
CA PRO A 84 -7.04 -4.88 -4.80
C PRO A 84 -8.20 -3.90 -4.83
N TRP A 85 -8.27 -3.12 -5.89
CA TRP A 85 -9.28 -2.08 -6.03
C TRP A 85 -10.69 -2.62 -5.83
N ASP A 86 -10.98 -3.80 -6.40
CA ASP A 86 -12.30 -4.42 -6.33
C ASP A 86 -12.68 -4.92 -4.93
N ARG A 87 -11.70 -5.06 -4.04
CA ARG A 87 -11.89 -5.54 -2.68
C ARG A 87 -11.76 -4.44 -1.62
N ARG A 88 -11.71 -3.18 -2.04
CA ARG A 88 -11.44 -2.06 -1.11
C ARG A 88 -12.49 -1.88 -0.02
N ALA A 89 -13.76 -2.08 -0.33
CA ALA A 89 -14.83 -1.99 0.66
C ALA A 89 -14.76 -3.10 1.71
N GLU A 90 -14.49 -4.33 1.27
CA GLU A 90 -14.30 -5.48 2.15
C GLU A 90 -13.06 -5.29 3.02
N ALA A 91 -11.99 -4.74 2.44
CA ALA A 91 -10.75 -4.47 3.18
C ALA A 91 -10.99 -3.45 4.30
N LEU A 92 -11.69 -2.36 4.01
CA LEU A 92 -12.04 -1.38 5.03
C LEU A 92 -12.86 -2.00 6.16
N ALA A 93 -13.84 -2.84 5.84
CA ALA A 93 -14.64 -3.54 6.84
C ALA A 93 -13.78 -4.48 7.70
N ALA A 94 -12.88 -5.24 7.09
CA ALA A 94 -11.98 -6.15 7.80
C ALA A 94 -11.05 -5.40 8.76
N LEU A 95 -10.54 -4.25 8.35
CA LEU A 95 -9.62 -3.43 9.16
C LEU A 95 -10.33 -2.75 10.33
N ARG A 96 -11.61 -2.47 10.21
CA ARG A 96 -12.42 -1.90 11.31
C ARG A 96 -12.77 -2.93 12.37
N GLY A 97 -12.66 -4.17 12.01
CA GLY A 97 -12.80 -5.28 12.90
C GLY A 97 -13.99 -5.77 13.38
#